data_3a13cedfc6b96b670e2fa05f54104476
#
_entry.id   3a13cedfc6b96b670e2fa05f54104476
#
_cell.length_a   1.000
_cell.length_b   1.000
_cell.length_c   1.000
_cell.angle_alpha   90.00
_cell.angle_beta   90.00
_cell.angle_gamma   90.00
#
_symmetry.space_group_name_H-M   'P 1'
#
loop_
_entity.id
_entity.type
_entity.pdbx_description
1 polymer ?
#
loop_
_entity_poly.entity_id
_entity_poly.type
_entity_poly.pdbx_seq_one_letter_code
_entity_poly.pdbx_strand_id
1 'polypeptide(L)'
;MSLIRISHLFKIYGPHPQQAVRALQEGQTKDEIRARTRHTVALHDVSVEIERGETFVVMGLSGSGKSTLVRCLNRLIEPTAGEILVGGRDVLAMDEAELRDLRRHRMSMVFQHFGLLPHRSVLDNVAYGLWVQGVGAPERQERAHQWLETVGLGDYAECRPTELSGGMQQRV
;
A
#
# COMPACT_ATOMS: atom_id res chain seq x y z
N MET A 1 -7.49 -9.91 19.37
CA MET A 1 -6.79 -10.58 18.24
C MET A 1 -6.36 -9.51 17.26
N SER A 2 -5.06 -9.44 17.00
CA SER A 2 -4.48 -8.46 16.06
C SER A 2 -5.08 -8.62 14.65
N LEU A 3 -5.44 -7.50 14.05
CA LEU A 3 -5.92 -7.46 12.65
C LEU A 3 -4.75 -7.64 11.67
N ILE A 4 -3.62 -7.01 11.99
CA ILE A 4 -2.38 -7.13 11.22
C ILE A 4 -1.26 -7.53 12.18
N ARG A 5 -0.48 -8.53 11.79
CA ARG A 5 0.76 -8.92 12.48
C ARG A 5 1.88 -8.98 11.46
N ILE A 6 2.97 -8.31 11.79
CA ILE A 6 4.24 -8.39 11.06
C ILE A 6 5.26 -9.00 11.99
N SER A 7 6.01 -9.98 11.51
CA SER A 7 7.05 -10.66 12.28
C SER A 7 8.35 -10.71 11.50
N HIS A 8 9.41 -10.16 12.10
CA HIS A 8 10.78 -10.20 11.56
C HIS A 8 10.88 -9.81 10.10
N LEU A 9 10.21 -8.69 9.70
CA LEU A 9 10.14 -8.27 8.30
C LEU A 9 11.43 -7.59 7.86
N PHE A 10 12.00 -8.10 6.77
CA PHE A 10 13.15 -7.52 6.09
C PHE A 10 12.77 -7.11 4.66
N LYS A 11 13.26 -5.95 4.22
CA LYS A 11 13.30 -5.58 2.80
C LYS A 11 14.64 -5.02 2.44
N ILE A 12 15.32 -5.70 1.53
CA ILE A 12 16.65 -5.34 1.04
C ILE A 12 16.60 -5.27 -0.48
N TYR A 13 17.08 -4.18 -1.04
CA TYR A 13 17.27 -4.01 -2.48
C TYR A 13 18.70 -4.33 -2.87
N GLY A 14 18.89 -5.05 -3.97
CA GLY A 14 20.18 -5.47 -4.49
C GLY A 14 20.15 -6.92 -4.98
N PRO A 15 21.24 -7.41 -5.58
CA PRO A 15 21.35 -8.80 -6.03
C PRO A 15 21.46 -9.74 -4.84
N HIS A 16 20.81 -10.91 -4.92
CA HIS A 16 20.83 -11.93 -3.84
C HIS A 16 20.56 -11.38 -2.44
N PRO A 17 19.43 -10.70 -2.17
CA PRO A 17 19.17 -9.95 -0.94
C PRO A 17 19.15 -10.85 0.32
N GLN A 18 18.93 -12.15 0.18
CA GLN A 18 18.98 -13.13 1.29
C GLN A 18 20.36 -13.21 1.98
N GLN A 19 21.44 -12.95 1.22
CA GLN A 19 22.79 -12.91 1.79
C GLN A 19 22.95 -11.74 2.77
N ALA A 20 22.36 -10.60 2.43
CA ALA A 20 22.38 -9.42 3.30
C ALA A 20 21.48 -9.60 4.54
N VAL A 21 20.37 -10.36 4.45
CA VAL A 21 19.59 -10.73 5.64
C VAL A 21 20.45 -11.55 6.62
N ARG A 22 21.16 -12.56 6.13
CA ARG A 22 22.06 -13.38 6.98
C ARG A 22 23.15 -12.53 7.62
N ALA A 23 23.78 -11.64 6.84
CA ALA A 23 24.80 -10.74 7.36
C ALA A 23 24.29 -9.82 8.47
N LEU A 24 23.05 -9.31 8.35
CA LEU A 24 22.39 -8.53 9.42
C LEU A 24 22.12 -9.37 10.66
N GLN A 25 21.68 -10.61 10.48
CA GLN A 25 21.46 -11.55 11.59
C GLN A 25 22.74 -11.96 12.31
N GLU A 26 23.87 -11.96 11.59
CA GLU A 26 25.23 -12.18 12.12
C GLU A 26 25.84 -10.92 12.78
N GLY A 27 25.08 -9.82 12.84
CA GLY A 27 25.48 -8.59 13.54
C GLY A 27 26.17 -7.53 12.68
N GLN A 28 26.26 -7.71 11.35
CA GLN A 28 26.77 -6.64 10.48
C GLN A 28 25.79 -5.46 10.43
N THR A 29 26.34 -4.26 10.36
CA THR A 29 25.54 -3.03 10.26
C THR A 29 25.04 -2.77 8.83
N LYS A 30 24.01 -1.94 8.69
CA LYS A 30 23.48 -1.50 7.38
C LYS A 30 24.55 -0.80 6.55
N ASP A 31 25.43 -0.01 7.20
CA ASP A 31 26.50 0.74 6.53
C ASP A 31 27.62 -0.18 6.03
N GLU A 32 28.00 -1.19 6.79
CA GLU A 32 28.95 -2.22 6.37
C GLU A 32 28.41 -3.00 5.17
N ILE A 33 27.16 -3.43 5.21
CA ILE A 33 26.50 -4.13 4.11
C ILE A 33 26.47 -3.24 2.86
N ARG A 34 26.08 -1.96 3.01
CA ARG A 34 26.05 -1.01 1.90
C ARG A 34 27.42 -0.80 1.27
N ALA A 35 28.45 -0.62 2.09
CA ALA A 35 29.82 -0.41 1.63
C ALA A 35 30.40 -1.61 0.88
N ARG A 36 30.11 -2.83 1.35
CA ARG A 36 30.69 -4.08 0.82
C ARG A 36 29.94 -4.66 -0.36
N THR A 37 28.62 -4.51 -0.38
CA THR A 37 27.74 -5.31 -1.27
C THR A 37 26.81 -4.48 -2.14
N ARG A 38 26.79 -3.16 -2.00
CA ARG A 38 25.86 -2.23 -2.68
C ARG A 38 24.37 -2.52 -2.41
N HIS A 39 24.04 -3.27 -1.36
CA HIS A 39 22.65 -3.46 -0.93
C HIS A 39 22.12 -2.23 -0.22
N THR A 40 20.82 -1.98 -0.38
CA THR A 40 20.11 -0.97 0.41
C THR A 40 19.13 -1.66 1.33
N VAL A 41 19.37 -1.59 2.63
CA VAL A 41 18.50 -2.16 3.68
C VAL A 41 17.38 -1.15 3.96
N ALA A 42 16.19 -1.41 3.43
CA ALA A 42 15.02 -0.55 3.61
C ALA A 42 14.23 -0.89 4.89
N LEU A 43 14.06 -2.20 5.19
CA LEU A 43 13.46 -2.68 6.43
C LEU A 43 14.42 -3.68 7.08
N HIS A 44 14.58 -3.59 8.40
CA HIS A 44 15.48 -4.43 9.18
C HIS A 44 14.75 -4.91 10.43
N ASP A 45 14.36 -6.17 10.43
CA ASP A 45 13.77 -6.88 11.56
C ASP A 45 12.56 -6.14 12.19
N VAL A 46 11.60 -5.75 11.33
CA VAL A 46 10.43 -5.01 11.78
C VAL A 46 9.38 -6.01 12.26
N SER A 47 8.96 -5.86 13.53
CA SER A 47 7.86 -6.63 14.11
C SER A 47 6.85 -5.66 14.73
N VAL A 48 5.55 -5.83 14.42
CA VAL A 48 4.47 -4.99 14.94
C VAL A 48 3.15 -5.74 14.88
N GLU A 49 2.27 -5.46 15.84
CA GLU A 49 0.88 -5.92 15.86
C GLU A 49 -0.04 -4.70 15.88
N ILE A 50 -1.12 -4.76 15.09
CA ILE A 50 -2.13 -3.71 14.97
C ILE A 50 -3.49 -4.34 15.24
N GLU A 51 -4.23 -3.81 16.21
CA GLU A 51 -5.54 -4.30 16.59
C GLU A 51 -6.64 -3.78 15.66
N ARG A 52 -7.78 -4.45 15.69
CA ARG A 52 -8.96 -3.99 14.93
C ARG A 52 -9.45 -2.65 15.49
N GLY A 53 -9.68 -1.67 14.58
CA GLY A 53 -10.14 -0.33 14.93
C GLY A 53 -9.05 0.60 15.43
N GLU A 54 -7.80 0.13 15.49
CA GLU A 54 -6.65 0.94 15.87
C GLU A 54 -6.20 1.88 14.73
N THR A 55 -5.81 3.10 15.08
CA THR A 55 -5.06 4.00 14.20
C THR A 55 -3.58 3.89 14.54
N PHE A 56 -2.84 3.15 13.71
CA PHE A 56 -1.40 2.96 13.89
C PHE A 56 -0.60 3.95 13.05
N VAL A 57 0.30 4.70 13.67
CA VAL A 57 1.08 5.76 13.02
C VAL A 57 2.54 5.37 12.90
N VAL A 58 3.08 5.36 11.67
CA VAL A 58 4.51 5.13 11.38
C VAL A 58 5.20 6.45 11.10
N MET A 59 6.10 6.87 11.98
CA MET A 59 6.85 8.13 11.86
C MET A 59 8.35 7.87 11.65
N GLY A 60 9.04 8.85 11.07
CA GLY A 60 10.49 8.80 10.85
C GLY A 60 10.92 9.73 9.72
N LEU A 61 12.22 9.92 9.57
CA LEU A 61 12.82 10.78 8.55
C LEU A 61 12.55 10.27 7.12
N SER A 62 12.76 11.13 6.11
CA SER A 62 12.73 10.72 4.72
C SER A 62 13.74 9.58 4.48
N GLY A 63 13.36 8.57 3.70
CA GLY A 63 14.21 7.40 3.44
C GLY A 63 14.25 6.35 4.55
N SER A 64 13.56 6.51 5.69
CA SER A 64 13.58 5.54 6.79
C SER A 64 12.81 4.22 6.53
N GLY A 65 12.20 4.05 5.35
CA GLY A 65 11.50 2.81 4.99
C GLY A 65 9.97 2.80 5.21
N LYS A 66 9.37 3.89 5.71
CA LYS A 66 7.92 3.97 5.99
C LYS A 66 7.03 3.53 4.81
N SER A 67 7.24 4.15 3.65
CA SER A 67 6.49 3.81 2.43
C SER A 67 6.79 2.39 1.93
N THR A 68 7.98 1.86 2.20
CA THR A 68 8.33 0.48 1.89
C THR A 68 7.54 -0.48 2.80
N LEU A 69 7.45 -0.20 4.10
CA LEU A 69 6.67 -0.99 5.04
C LEU A 69 5.20 -1.07 4.61
N VAL A 70 4.57 0.09 4.37
CA VAL A 70 3.16 0.15 3.93
C VAL A 70 2.94 -0.61 2.61
N ARG A 71 3.88 -0.54 1.67
CA ARG A 71 3.79 -1.28 0.39
C ARG A 71 4.06 -2.78 0.55
N CYS A 72 4.80 -3.20 1.56
CA CYS A 72 4.96 -4.62 1.87
C CYS A 72 3.67 -5.22 2.45
N LEU A 73 2.89 -4.46 3.25
CA LEU A 73 1.65 -4.94 3.85
C LEU A 73 0.64 -5.46 2.81
N ASN A 74 0.49 -4.76 1.70
CA ASN A 74 -0.38 -5.16 0.60
C ASN A 74 0.36 -5.85 -0.55
N ARG A 75 1.63 -6.25 -0.29
CA ARG A 75 2.51 -6.95 -1.23
C ARG A 75 2.65 -6.26 -2.59
N LEU A 76 2.59 -4.90 -2.62
CA LEU A 76 3.04 -4.11 -3.77
C LEU A 76 4.56 -4.15 -3.90
N ILE A 77 5.25 -4.37 -2.78
CA ILE A 77 6.67 -4.67 -2.72
C ILE A 77 6.81 -6.00 -2.00
N GLU A 78 7.43 -6.98 -2.66
CA GLU A 78 7.73 -8.27 -2.05
C GLU A 78 8.78 -8.09 -0.96
N PRO A 79 8.53 -8.49 0.30
CA PRO A 79 9.55 -8.51 1.34
C PRO A 79 10.69 -9.47 0.99
N THR A 80 11.85 -9.28 1.60
CA THR A 80 12.97 -10.21 1.44
C THR A 80 12.84 -11.40 2.39
N ALA A 81 12.37 -11.16 3.61
CA ALA A 81 12.11 -12.19 4.62
C ALA A 81 11.10 -11.69 5.65
N GLY A 82 10.57 -12.58 6.48
CA GLY A 82 9.59 -12.30 7.52
C GLY A 82 8.20 -12.81 7.18
N GLU A 83 7.23 -12.44 8.00
CA GLU A 83 5.83 -12.84 7.86
C GLU A 83 4.90 -11.62 7.94
N ILE A 84 3.80 -11.66 7.21
CA ILE A 84 2.73 -10.66 7.27
C ILE A 84 1.39 -11.39 7.33
N LEU A 85 0.71 -11.32 8.48
CA LEU A 85 -0.63 -11.84 8.65
C LEU A 85 -1.66 -10.69 8.62
N VAL A 86 -2.72 -10.86 7.84
CA VAL A 86 -3.87 -9.96 7.79
C VAL A 86 -5.13 -10.77 8.05
N GLY A 87 -5.81 -10.49 9.16
CA GLY A 87 -6.96 -11.28 9.60
C GLY A 87 -6.64 -12.77 9.78
N GLY A 88 -5.43 -13.09 10.22
CA GLY A 88 -4.94 -14.44 10.43
C GLY A 88 -4.46 -15.18 9.16
N ARG A 89 -4.51 -14.54 7.98
CA ARG A 89 -4.04 -15.13 6.71
C ARG A 89 -2.67 -14.58 6.33
N ASP A 90 -1.74 -15.46 5.99
CA ASP A 90 -0.40 -15.07 5.53
C ASP A 90 -0.46 -14.48 4.11
N VAL A 91 -0.19 -13.17 4.01
CA VAL A 91 -0.21 -12.42 2.75
C VAL A 91 0.89 -12.89 1.80
N LEU A 92 2.01 -13.38 2.32
CA LEU A 92 3.15 -13.81 1.50
C LEU A 92 2.93 -15.20 0.89
N ALA A 93 2.08 -16.02 1.50
CA ALA A 93 1.69 -17.33 0.98
C ALA A 93 0.52 -17.28 -0.02
N MET A 94 -0.18 -16.14 -0.14
CA MET A 94 -1.31 -15.98 -1.05
C MET A 94 -0.89 -16.10 -2.51
N ASP A 95 -1.72 -16.77 -3.29
CA ASP A 95 -1.63 -16.72 -4.74
C ASP A 95 -2.14 -15.39 -5.32
N GLU A 96 -2.00 -15.21 -6.64
CA GLU A 96 -2.41 -13.98 -7.33
C GLU A 96 -3.92 -13.68 -7.22
N ALA A 97 -4.78 -14.71 -7.15
CA ALA A 97 -6.23 -14.55 -7.06
C ALA A 97 -6.63 -14.11 -5.64
N GLU A 98 -6.08 -14.76 -4.62
CA GLU A 98 -6.26 -14.43 -3.22
C GLU A 98 -5.74 -13.01 -2.89
N LEU A 99 -4.58 -12.65 -3.43
CA LEU A 99 -4.00 -11.33 -3.24
C LEU A 99 -4.84 -10.22 -3.90
N ARG A 100 -5.41 -10.49 -5.09
CA ARG A 100 -6.37 -9.58 -5.72
C ARG A 100 -7.64 -9.44 -4.89
N ASP A 101 -8.16 -10.52 -4.33
CA ASP A 101 -9.33 -10.50 -3.46
C ASP A 101 -9.08 -9.68 -2.17
N LEU A 102 -7.94 -9.90 -1.53
CA LEU A 102 -7.52 -9.11 -0.36
C LEU A 102 -7.51 -7.61 -0.67
N ARG A 103 -6.89 -7.21 -1.80
CA ARG A 103 -6.82 -5.79 -2.23
C ARG A 103 -8.17 -5.21 -2.64
N ARG A 104 -9.09 -6.03 -3.14
CA ARG A 104 -10.43 -5.59 -3.56
C ARG A 104 -11.36 -5.34 -2.37
N HIS A 105 -11.27 -6.16 -1.32
CA HIS A 105 -12.30 -6.23 -0.31
C HIS A 105 -11.82 -5.94 1.12
N ARG A 106 -10.52 -6.00 1.38
CA ARG A 106 -9.97 -5.92 2.74
C ARG A 106 -8.93 -4.82 2.94
N MET A 107 -8.20 -4.44 1.91
CA MET A 107 -7.13 -3.45 2.02
C MET A 107 -7.22 -2.44 0.89
N SER A 108 -7.17 -1.17 1.24
CA SER A 108 -7.01 -0.07 0.28
C SER A 108 -5.75 0.73 0.60
N MET A 109 -5.29 1.50 -0.37
CA MET A 109 -4.12 2.35 -0.21
C MET A 109 -4.38 3.73 -0.81
N VAL A 110 -4.14 4.77 0.00
CA VAL A 110 -4.11 6.15 -0.49
C VAL A 110 -2.67 6.47 -0.87
N PHE A 111 -2.47 6.89 -2.12
CA PHE A 111 -1.14 7.18 -2.65
C PHE A 111 -0.75 8.64 -2.44
N GLN A 112 0.52 8.89 -2.19
CA GLN A 112 1.08 10.25 -2.03
C GLN A 112 0.90 11.11 -3.31
N HIS A 113 0.88 10.51 -4.48
CA HIS A 113 0.67 11.13 -5.79
C HIS A 113 -0.70 10.73 -6.36
N PHE A 114 -1.75 10.92 -5.59
CA PHE A 114 -3.18 10.73 -5.86
C PHE A 114 -3.57 9.38 -6.48
N GLY A 115 -2.82 8.84 -7.46
CA GLY A 115 -3.10 7.55 -8.10
C GLY A 115 -4.27 7.61 -9.10
N LEU A 116 -4.69 8.81 -9.51
CA LEU A 116 -5.80 9.01 -10.44
C LEU A 116 -5.44 8.57 -11.86
N LEU A 117 -6.42 8.01 -12.57
CA LEU A 117 -6.33 7.61 -13.96
C LEU A 117 -6.60 8.85 -14.85
N PRO A 118 -5.58 9.43 -15.51
CA PRO A 118 -5.72 10.74 -16.17
C PRO A 118 -6.60 10.69 -17.42
N HIS A 119 -6.82 9.51 -17.98
CA HIS A 119 -7.65 9.28 -19.17
C HIS A 119 -9.12 9.00 -18.84
N ARG A 120 -9.49 8.93 -17.56
CA ARG A 120 -10.86 8.75 -17.08
C ARG A 120 -11.40 10.03 -16.46
N SER A 121 -12.73 10.18 -16.43
CA SER A 121 -13.38 11.28 -15.71
C SER A 121 -13.15 11.15 -14.20
N VAL A 122 -13.46 12.21 -13.47
CA VAL A 122 -13.46 12.21 -11.98
C VAL A 122 -14.44 11.18 -11.46
N LEU A 123 -15.66 11.11 -12.02
CA LEU A 123 -16.67 10.11 -11.68
C LEU A 123 -16.15 8.69 -11.88
N ASP A 124 -15.53 8.42 -13.03
CA ASP A 124 -14.95 7.10 -13.33
C ASP A 124 -13.80 6.73 -12.40
N ASN A 125 -13.02 7.71 -11.94
CA ASN A 125 -11.96 7.49 -10.95
C ASN A 125 -12.55 7.07 -9.60
N VAL A 126 -13.58 7.78 -9.10
CA VAL A 126 -14.27 7.45 -7.86
C VAL A 126 -14.99 6.08 -7.97
N ALA A 127 -15.61 5.80 -9.12
CA ALA A 127 -16.31 4.54 -9.38
C ALA A 127 -15.34 3.36 -9.60
N TYR A 128 -14.05 3.59 -9.80
CA TYR A 128 -13.08 2.56 -10.21
C TYR A 128 -13.00 1.38 -9.23
N GLY A 129 -12.94 1.65 -7.94
CA GLY A 129 -12.90 0.61 -6.92
C GLY A 129 -14.12 -0.32 -6.98
N LEU A 130 -15.31 0.25 -7.14
CA LEU A 130 -16.57 -0.49 -7.28
C LEU A 130 -16.61 -1.31 -8.59
N TRP A 131 -16.07 -0.74 -9.68
CA TRP A 131 -15.94 -1.47 -10.94
C TRP A 131 -15.03 -2.70 -10.81
N VAL A 132 -13.89 -2.56 -10.14
CA VAL A 132 -12.96 -3.68 -9.88
C VAL A 132 -13.60 -4.75 -8.99
N GLN A 133 -14.52 -4.36 -8.10
CA GLN A 133 -15.31 -5.28 -7.25
C GLN A 133 -16.46 -5.96 -8.01
N GLY A 134 -16.74 -5.58 -9.27
CA GLY A 134 -17.81 -6.16 -10.07
C GLY A 134 -19.18 -5.53 -9.87
N VAL A 135 -19.27 -4.38 -9.19
CA VAL A 135 -20.53 -3.66 -9.00
C VAL A 135 -21.08 -3.17 -10.33
N GLY A 136 -22.38 -3.35 -10.57
CA GLY A 136 -23.08 -2.93 -11.78
C GLY A 136 -22.99 -1.43 -12.06
N ALA A 137 -23.04 -1.04 -13.35
CA ALA A 137 -22.83 0.35 -13.76
C ALA A 137 -23.78 1.36 -13.09
N PRO A 138 -25.10 1.13 -13.00
CA PRO A 138 -26.01 2.09 -12.36
C PRO A 138 -25.67 2.34 -10.90
N GLU A 139 -25.49 1.28 -10.12
CA GLU A 139 -25.20 1.37 -8.69
C GLU A 139 -23.86 2.07 -8.42
N ARG A 140 -22.80 1.71 -9.17
CA ARG A 140 -21.48 2.32 -8.95
C ARG A 140 -21.45 3.79 -9.30
N GLN A 141 -22.18 4.23 -10.36
CA GLN A 141 -22.28 5.64 -10.73
C GLN A 141 -23.02 6.43 -9.67
N GLU A 142 -24.17 5.92 -9.22
CA GLU A 142 -24.93 6.55 -8.14
C GLU A 142 -24.10 6.74 -6.88
N ARG A 143 -23.41 5.68 -6.42
CA ARG A 143 -22.54 5.74 -5.24
C ARG A 143 -21.36 6.69 -5.44
N ALA A 144 -20.76 6.73 -6.63
CA ALA A 144 -19.68 7.64 -6.94
C ALA A 144 -20.14 9.11 -6.93
N HIS A 145 -21.33 9.42 -7.47
CA HIS A 145 -21.93 10.75 -7.38
C HIS A 145 -22.17 11.17 -5.93
N GLN A 146 -22.72 10.30 -5.10
CA GLN A 146 -22.95 10.58 -3.67
C GLN A 146 -21.65 10.93 -2.94
N TRP A 147 -20.55 10.23 -3.25
CA TRP A 147 -19.25 10.55 -2.67
C TRP A 147 -18.70 11.88 -3.19
N LEU A 148 -18.84 12.19 -4.48
CA LEU A 148 -18.42 13.47 -5.04
C LEU A 148 -19.18 14.64 -4.40
N GLU A 149 -20.48 14.52 -4.18
CA GLU A 149 -21.26 15.50 -3.43
C GLU A 149 -20.73 15.67 -2.00
N THR A 150 -20.44 14.56 -1.32
CA THR A 150 -19.93 14.58 0.08
C THR A 150 -18.61 15.35 0.20
N VAL A 151 -17.73 15.27 -0.82
CA VAL A 151 -16.44 15.98 -0.82
C VAL A 151 -16.49 17.33 -1.57
N GLY A 152 -17.68 17.79 -1.98
CA GLY A 152 -17.90 19.07 -2.67
C GLY A 152 -17.28 19.12 -4.07
N LEU A 153 -17.37 18.01 -4.81
CA LEU A 153 -16.87 17.87 -6.20
C LEU A 153 -17.96 17.40 -7.17
N GLY A 154 -19.26 17.49 -6.83
CA GLY A 154 -20.37 17.06 -7.68
C GLY A 154 -20.33 17.68 -9.08
N ASP A 155 -20.11 18.99 -9.17
CA ASP A 155 -20.04 19.74 -10.45
C ASP A 155 -18.84 19.35 -11.35
N TYR A 156 -17.87 18.60 -10.81
CA TYR A 156 -16.65 18.18 -11.50
C TYR A 156 -16.67 16.72 -11.93
N ALA A 157 -17.80 16.03 -11.84
CA ALA A 157 -17.93 14.61 -12.13
C ALA A 157 -17.40 14.22 -13.52
N GLU A 158 -17.71 15.02 -14.54
CA GLU A 158 -17.35 14.79 -15.94
C GLU A 158 -15.96 15.34 -16.31
N CYS A 159 -15.35 16.15 -15.45
CA CYS A 159 -14.00 16.68 -15.67
C CYS A 159 -12.93 15.56 -15.64
N ARG A 160 -11.79 15.85 -16.24
CA ARG A 160 -10.60 15.00 -16.10
C ARG A 160 -9.76 15.42 -14.89
N PRO A 161 -8.98 14.51 -14.28
CA PRO A 161 -8.10 14.87 -13.17
C PRO A 161 -7.17 16.05 -13.44
N THR A 162 -6.71 16.22 -14.69
CA THR A 162 -5.83 17.33 -15.12
C THR A 162 -6.49 18.69 -15.09
N GLU A 163 -7.82 18.75 -15.04
CA GLU A 163 -8.62 19.99 -14.99
C GLU A 163 -8.88 20.41 -13.53
N LEU A 164 -8.50 19.58 -12.55
CA LEU A 164 -8.66 19.83 -11.14
C LEU A 164 -7.41 20.45 -10.52
N SER A 165 -7.59 21.31 -9.52
CA SER A 165 -6.49 21.75 -8.67
C SER A 165 -5.93 20.58 -7.84
N GLY A 166 -4.69 20.69 -7.35
CA GLY A 166 -4.07 19.64 -6.53
C GLY A 166 -4.90 19.28 -5.29
N GLY A 167 -5.51 20.26 -4.62
CA GLY A 167 -6.39 20.03 -3.47
C GLY A 167 -7.72 19.34 -3.85
N MET A 168 -8.21 19.55 -5.08
CA MET A 168 -9.37 18.81 -5.59
C MET A 168 -8.99 17.37 -5.94
N GLN A 169 -7.83 17.16 -6.57
CA GLN A 169 -7.32 15.82 -6.87
C GLN A 169 -7.10 14.96 -5.61
N GLN A 170 -6.76 15.58 -4.48
CA GLN A 170 -6.65 14.88 -3.19
C GLN A 170 -7.99 14.39 -2.65
N ARG A 171 -9.08 15.03 -3.03
CA ARG A 171 -10.43 14.68 -2.56
C ARG A 171 -11.11 13.63 -3.45
N VAL A 172 -10.61 13.44 -4.67
CA VAL A 172 -11.02 12.36 -5.58
C VAL A 172 -10.38 11.03 -5.18
#